data_5fae2ad7540df50b17bb9af379306dc4
#
_entry.id   5fae2ad7540df50b17bb9af379306dc4
#
_cell.length_a   1.000
_cell.length_b   1.000
_cell.length_c   1.000
_cell.angle_alpha   90.00
_cell.angle_beta   90.00
_cell.angle_gamma   90.00
#
_symmetry.space_group_name_H-M   'P 1'
#
loop_
_entity.id
_entity.type
_entity.pdbx_description
1 polymer ?
#
loop_
_entity_poly.entity_id
_entity_poly.type
_entity_poly.pdbx_seq_one_letter_code
_entity_poly.pdbx_strand_id
1 'polypeptide(L)'
;MAALPAGITASVFQSRFDYGQRVLELEISNGTGAPITVTRASFESTRFATTAVWEGPQLIPDGSARDLRVRLTDPVCDGAAPRDRIVITFTLENDRNGTAMVTPTDEQGTVDSVNAQDCLDVSVARVATISAPAQAEWTPGARRPATIVISVVPTGAAGTVTIHRAKGTVLLSLIAQSNSQPYDMQLESVVDATAGPSVIALQVVPARCDPHAIEEDKRGTIFPLEVETSDGPAGTIYVAMKNEVRRSLYAFYSDYCGLP
;
A
#
# COMPACT_ATOMS: atom_id res chain seq x y z
N MET A 1 -36.80 -3.46 -9.08
CA MET A 1 -35.58 -2.62 -9.14
C MET A 1 -35.86 -1.58 -10.24
N ALA A 2 -35.81 -0.30 -9.90
CA ALA A 2 -35.91 0.76 -10.91
C ALA A 2 -34.68 0.66 -11.82
N ALA A 3 -34.90 0.81 -13.16
CA ALA A 3 -33.78 0.86 -14.09
C ALA A 3 -32.84 2.01 -13.70
N LEU A 4 -31.54 1.78 -13.81
CA LEU A 4 -30.51 2.81 -13.70
C LEU A 4 -30.92 4.03 -14.50
N PRO A 5 -30.85 5.27 -13.95
CA PRO A 5 -30.83 6.43 -14.82
C PRO A 5 -29.63 6.27 -15.76
N ALA A 6 -29.85 6.35 -17.06
CA ALA A 6 -28.74 6.39 -18.00
C ALA A 6 -27.82 7.55 -17.62
N GLY A 7 -26.49 7.31 -17.60
CA GLY A 7 -25.51 8.35 -17.35
C GLY A 7 -24.78 8.28 -16.00
N ILE A 8 -25.05 7.29 -15.12
CA ILE A 8 -24.16 7.04 -13.97
C ILE A 8 -23.08 6.05 -14.41
N THR A 9 -21.82 6.45 -14.26
CA THR A 9 -20.64 5.59 -14.46
C THR A 9 -19.78 5.58 -13.21
N ALA A 10 -18.92 4.57 -13.07
CA ALA A 10 -18.01 4.47 -11.95
C ALA A 10 -16.64 3.97 -12.40
N SER A 11 -15.59 4.47 -11.74
CA SER A 11 -14.23 3.96 -11.83
C SER A 11 -13.65 3.68 -10.45
N VAL A 12 -12.57 2.93 -10.41
CA VAL A 12 -11.81 2.65 -9.19
C VAL A 12 -10.34 3.00 -9.38
N PHE A 13 -9.74 3.60 -8.36
CA PHE A 13 -8.32 3.90 -8.33
C PHE A 13 -7.81 4.05 -6.90
N GLN A 14 -6.49 4.18 -6.73
CA GLN A 14 -5.87 4.60 -5.48
C GLN A 14 -5.09 5.90 -5.69
N SER A 15 -5.27 6.86 -4.79
CA SER A 15 -4.39 8.01 -4.69
C SER A 15 -3.08 7.64 -3.96
N ARG A 16 -2.05 8.48 -4.06
CA ARG A 16 -0.77 8.25 -3.37
C ARG A 16 -0.89 8.11 -1.85
N PHE A 17 -1.96 8.63 -1.26
CA PHE A 17 -2.22 8.56 0.18
C PHE A 17 -2.87 7.26 0.62
N ASP A 18 -3.41 6.49 -0.32
CA ASP A 18 -4.26 5.33 -0.04
C ASP A 18 -3.48 4.02 0.02
N TYR A 19 -2.32 3.93 -0.65
CA TYR A 19 -1.53 2.70 -0.79
C TYR A 19 -1.25 1.99 0.54
N GLY A 20 -0.82 2.71 1.58
CA GLY A 20 -0.52 2.11 2.89
C GLY A 20 -1.73 1.94 3.80
N GLN A 21 -2.92 2.39 3.40
CA GLN A 21 -4.13 2.37 4.21
C GLN A 21 -5.18 1.38 3.74
N ARG A 22 -4.93 0.70 2.61
CA ARG A 22 -5.87 -0.20 1.92
C ARG A 22 -7.20 0.51 1.65
N VAL A 23 -7.13 1.75 1.21
CA VAL A 23 -8.27 2.56 0.78
C VAL A 23 -8.36 2.51 -0.73
N LEU A 24 -9.59 2.37 -1.25
CA LEU A 24 -9.94 2.48 -2.66
C LEU A 24 -10.82 3.70 -2.84
N GLU A 25 -10.57 4.49 -3.87
CA GLU A 25 -11.45 5.58 -4.29
C GLU A 25 -12.45 5.02 -5.31
N LEU A 26 -13.75 5.23 -5.03
CA LEU A 26 -14.84 4.96 -5.97
C LEU A 26 -15.23 6.30 -6.60
N GLU A 27 -14.74 6.57 -7.80
CA GLU A 27 -15.17 7.76 -8.53
C GLU A 27 -16.54 7.49 -9.16
N ILE A 28 -17.55 8.26 -8.76
CA ILE A 28 -18.90 8.20 -9.29
C ILE A 28 -19.13 9.43 -10.15
N SER A 29 -19.40 9.21 -11.44
CA SER A 29 -19.71 10.27 -12.40
C SER A 29 -21.21 10.31 -12.66
N ASN A 30 -21.77 11.53 -12.64
CA ASN A 30 -23.18 11.79 -12.90
C ASN A 30 -23.37 12.50 -14.25
N GLY A 31 -23.97 11.83 -15.21
CA GLY A 31 -24.39 12.37 -16.50
C GLY A 31 -25.92 12.16 -16.73
N THR A 32 -26.72 12.20 -15.66
CA THR A 32 -28.16 11.90 -15.73
C THR A 32 -29.02 13.07 -16.22
N GLY A 33 -28.43 14.27 -16.40
CA GLY A 33 -29.15 15.51 -16.73
C GLY A 33 -29.72 16.23 -15.50
N ALA A 34 -29.51 15.70 -14.26
CA ALA A 34 -29.97 16.32 -13.02
C ALA A 34 -28.99 15.97 -11.88
N PRO A 35 -28.88 16.78 -10.81
CA PRO A 35 -28.09 16.45 -9.66
C PRO A 35 -28.62 15.21 -8.93
N ILE A 36 -27.68 14.39 -8.38
CA ILE A 36 -27.99 13.25 -7.55
C ILE A 36 -27.33 13.41 -6.19
N THR A 37 -27.94 12.90 -5.12
CA THR A 37 -27.30 12.77 -3.82
C THR A 37 -27.07 11.29 -3.53
N VAL A 38 -25.81 10.87 -3.56
CA VAL A 38 -25.41 9.52 -3.17
C VAL A 38 -25.43 9.42 -1.65
N THR A 39 -26.18 8.47 -1.11
CA THR A 39 -26.30 8.22 0.34
C THR A 39 -25.49 7.02 0.80
N ARG A 40 -25.20 6.08 -0.12
CA ARG A 40 -24.37 4.92 0.14
C ARG A 40 -23.72 4.47 -1.18
N ALA A 41 -22.45 4.08 -1.08
CA ALA A 41 -21.75 3.35 -2.12
C ALA A 41 -21.07 2.12 -1.52
N SER A 42 -21.13 0.98 -2.22
CA SER A 42 -20.44 -0.23 -1.79
C SER A 42 -19.66 -0.84 -2.93
N PHE A 43 -18.44 -1.26 -2.64
CA PHE A 43 -17.60 -2.03 -3.54
C PHE A 43 -17.67 -3.50 -3.15
N GLU A 44 -18.18 -4.32 -4.05
CA GLU A 44 -18.32 -5.75 -3.93
C GLU A 44 -17.35 -6.42 -4.89
N SER A 45 -16.46 -7.24 -4.36
CA SER A 45 -15.45 -7.96 -5.13
C SER A 45 -15.24 -9.36 -4.56
N THR A 46 -15.01 -10.33 -5.43
CA THR A 46 -14.61 -11.68 -5.01
C THR A 46 -13.17 -11.75 -4.49
N ARG A 47 -12.40 -10.68 -4.63
CA ARG A 47 -11.03 -10.56 -4.14
C ARG A 47 -10.90 -10.18 -2.67
N PHE A 48 -12.01 -9.79 -2.03
CA PHE A 48 -12.02 -9.34 -0.63
C PHE A 48 -13.12 -10.06 0.15
N ALA A 49 -12.85 -10.32 1.43
CA ALA A 49 -13.70 -11.15 2.29
C ALA A 49 -15.11 -10.59 2.49
N THR A 50 -15.26 -9.27 2.52
CA THR A 50 -16.56 -8.60 2.68
C THR A 50 -16.64 -7.34 1.83
N THR A 51 -17.85 -6.85 1.64
CA THR A 51 -18.14 -5.60 0.93
C THR A 51 -17.53 -4.40 1.65
N ALA A 52 -16.80 -3.56 0.92
CA ALA A 52 -16.34 -2.27 1.40
C ALA A 52 -17.42 -1.21 1.19
N VAL A 53 -17.68 -0.37 2.19
CA VAL A 53 -18.83 0.55 2.19
C VAL A 53 -18.40 1.96 2.51
N TRP A 54 -18.96 2.91 1.77
CA TRP A 54 -19.00 4.33 2.08
C TRP A 54 -20.43 4.75 2.41
N GLU A 55 -20.61 5.60 3.41
CA GLU A 55 -21.91 6.18 3.81
C GLU A 55 -21.76 7.69 3.96
N GLY A 56 -22.76 8.42 3.54
CA GLY A 56 -22.79 9.87 3.63
C GLY A 56 -24.10 10.44 3.16
N PRO A 57 -24.25 11.74 3.00
CA PRO A 57 -24.74 12.32 1.78
C PRO A 57 -23.63 12.99 0.99
N GLN A 58 -23.50 12.67 -0.31
CA GLN A 58 -22.63 13.32 -1.26
C GLN A 58 -23.42 13.79 -2.46
N LEU A 59 -23.55 15.11 -2.60
CA LEU A 59 -24.15 15.71 -3.80
C LEU A 59 -23.17 15.60 -4.98
N ILE A 60 -23.66 15.11 -6.11
CA ILE A 60 -22.94 15.08 -7.39
C ILE A 60 -23.79 15.84 -8.43
N PRO A 61 -23.41 17.06 -8.80
CA PRO A 61 -24.06 17.81 -9.86
C PRO A 61 -24.00 17.06 -11.19
N ASP A 62 -24.92 17.35 -12.10
CA ASP A 62 -24.85 16.83 -13.47
C ASP A 62 -23.53 17.22 -14.15
N GLY A 63 -22.97 16.31 -14.94
CA GLY A 63 -21.67 16.48 -15.60
C GLY A 63 -20.44 16.48 -14.66
N SER A 64 -20.62 16.08 -13.39
CA SER A 64 -19.53 16.06 -12.39
C SER A 64 -19.27 14.66 -11.86
N ALA A 65 -18.08 14.48 -11.23
CA ALA A 65 -17.70 13.28 -10.51
C ALA A 65 -17.31 13.58 -9.05
N ARG A 66 -17.36 12.55 -8.20
CA ARG A 66 -16.87 12.59 -6.79
C ARG A 66 -16.25 11.27 -6.41
N ASP A 67 -15.17 11.37 -5.64
CA ASP A 67 -14.44 10.23 -5.08
C ASP A 67 -15.02 9.87 -3.71
N LEU A 68 -15.42 8.63 -3.56
CA LEU A 68 -15.97 8.06 -2.33
C LEU A 68 -15.00 7.02 -1.79
N ARG A 69 -14.40 7.29 -0.64
CA ARG A 69 -13.33 6.48 -0.08
C ARG A 69 -13.87 5.27 0.66
N VAL A 70 -13.47 4.07 0.26
CA VAL A 70 -13.80 2.83 0.96
C VAL A 70 -12.53 2.14 1.46
N ARG A 71 -12.60 1.54 2.65
CA ARG A 71 -11.52 0.71 3.17
C ARG A 71 -11.75 -0.74 2.75
N LEU A 72 -10.77 -1.34 2.09
CA LEU A 72 -10.80 -2.74 1.70
C LEU A 72 -10.67 -3.66 2.92
N THR A 73 -11.38 -4.77 2.87
CA THR A 73 -11.33 -5.83 3.89
C THR A 73 -10.25 -6.86 3.55
N ASP A 74 -10.12 -7.93 4.34
CA ASP A 74 -9.08 -8.93 4.13
C ASP A 74 -9.12 -9.50 2.72
N PRO A 75 -7.95 -9.81 2.12
CA PRO A 75 -7.89 -10.36 0.78
C PRO A 75 -8.36 -11.81 0.74
N VAL A 76 -8.92 -12.19 -0.39
CA VAL A 76 -9.17 -13.60 -0.76
C VAL A 76 -8.14 -13.96 -1.82
N CYS A 77 -7.23 -14.88 -1.46
CA CYS A 77 -6.07 -15.20 -2.29
C CYS A 77 -6.26 -16.42 -3.19
N ASP A 78 -7.16 -17.33 -2.80
CA ASP A 78 -7.47 -18.56 -3.53
C ASP A 78 -8.87 -18.49 -4.17
N GLY A 79 -9.21 -17.34 -4.72
CA GLY A 79 -10.57 -17.01 -5.13
C GLY A 79 -10.98 -17.47 -6.53
N ALA A 80 -12.29 -17.47 -6.75
CA ALA A 80 -12.91 -17.61 -8.06
C ALA A 80 -12.54 -16.42 -8.99
N ALA A 81 -12.85 -16.56 -10.28
CA ALA A 81 -12.64 -15.50 -11.27
C ALA A 81 -13.14 -14.13 -10.75
N PRO A 82 -12.35 -13.07 -10.98
CA PRO A 82 -12.66 -11.74 -10.45
C PRO A 82 -14.03 -11.23 -10.90
N ARG A 83 -14.78 -10.67 -9.94
CA ARG A 83 -16.06 -10.00 -10.20
C ARG A 83 -16.14 -8.78 -9.31
N ASP A 84 -16.05 -7.61 -9.93
CA ASP A 84 -16.07 -6.33 -9.25
C ASP A 84 -17.30 -5.55 -9.66
N ARG A 85 -18.02 -5.01 -8.66
CA ARG A 85 -19.18 -4.16 -8.88
C ARG A 85 -19.30 -3.08 -7.82
N ILE A 86 -19.85 -1.95 -8.21
CA ILE A 86 -20.23 -0.87 -7.31
C ILE A 86 -21.75 -0.81 -7.24
N VAL A 87 -22.29 -0.81 -6.04
CA VAL A 87 -23.71 -0.59 -5.80
C VAL A 87 -23.88 0.78 -5.14
N ILE A 88 -24.66 1.64 -5.79
CA ILE A 88 -24.87 3.02 -5.36
C ILE A 88 -26.34 3.20 -4.99
N THR A 89 -26.60 3.71 -3.78
CA THR A 89 -27.93 4.19 -3.36
C THR A 89 -27.91 5.71 -3.39
N PHE A 90 -28.89 6.30 -4.08
CA PHE A 90 -28.96 7.74 -4.29
C PHE A 90 -30.39 8.26 -4.25
N THR A 91 -30.51 9.58 -4.04
CA THR A 91 -31.77 10.34 -4.11
C THR A 91 -31.67 11.35 -5.25
N LEU A 92 -32.72 11.44 -6.05
CA LEU A 92 -32.90 12.48 -7.09
C LEU A 92 -33.54 13.73 -6.47
N GLU A 93 -33.48 14.88 -7.17
CA GLU A 93 -34.05 16.16 -6.73
C GLU A 93 -35.52 16.11 -6.29
N ASN A 94 -36.29 15.15 -6.79
CA ASN A 94 -37.69 14.98 -6.46
C ASN A 94 -37.93 13.94 -5.35
N ASP A 95 -36.97 13.73 -4.46
CA ASP A 95 -36.99 12.79 -3.35
C ASP A 95 -37.21 11.31 -3.76
N ARG A 96 -37.02 11.00 -5.04
CA ARG A 96 -37.07 9.60 -5.49
C ARG A 96 -35.73 8.92 -5.18
N ASN A 97 -35.79 7.88 -4.38
CA ASN A 97 -34.65 7.02 -4.10
C ASN A 97 -34.44 6.01 -5.24
N GLY A 98 -33.19 5.78 -5.57
CA GLY A 98 -32.76 4.80 -6.55
C GLY A 98 -31.58 3.97 -6.06
N THR A 99 -31.39 2.82 -6.69
CA THR A 99 -30.19 2.00 -6.51
C THR A 99 -29.66 1.64 -7.89
N ALA A 100 -28.39 1.91 -8.10
CA ALA A 100 -27.66 1.60 -9.30
C ALA A 100 -26.62 0.52 -9.03
N MET A 101 -26.43 -0.40 -9.95
CA MET A 101 -25.33 -1.35 -9.95
C MET A 101 -24.47 -1.11 -11.18
N VAL A 102 -23.20 -0.82 -10.99
CA VAL A 102 -22.26 -0.46 -12.05
C VAL A 102 -21.07 -1.38 -11.99
N THR A 103 -20.61 -1.91 -13.12
CA THR A 103 -19.29 -2.50 -13.24
C THR A 103 -18.29 -1.35 -13.36
N PRO A 104 -17.36 -1.18 -12.42
CA PRO A 104 -16.39 -0.09 -12.47
C PRO A 104 -15.38 -0.31 -13.60
N THR A 105 -14.88 0.79 -14.17
CA THR A 105 -13.65 0.77 -14.94
C THR A 105 -12.46 0.81 -13.99
N ASP A 106 -11.43 0.02 -14.29
CA ASP A 106 -10.14 -0.03 -13.58
C ASP A 106 -9.01 0.03 -14.61
N GLU A 107 -8.77 1.22 -15.13
CA GLU A 107 -7.80 1.42 -16.23
C GLU A 107 -6.36 1.11 -15.82
N GLN A 108 -6.05 1.18 -14.53
CA GLN A 108 -4.71 0.96 -14.00
C GLN A 108 -4.51 -0.44 -13.40
N GLY A 109 -5.54 -1.29 -13.41
CA GLY A 109 -5.50 -2.58 -12.74
C GLY A 109 -5.30 -2.48 -11.23
N THR A 110 -5.87 -1.43 -10.63
CA THR A 110 -5.69 -1.10 -9.22
C THR A 110 -6.16 -2.22 -8.29
N VAL A 111 -7.34 -2.78 -8.57
CA VAL A 111 -7.94 -3.84 -7.73
C VAL A 111 -7.10 -5.10 -7.78
N ASP A 112 -6.59 -5.48 -8.97
CA ASP A 112 -5.68 -6.61 -9.13
C ASP A 112 -4.36 -6.37 -8.40
N SER A 113 -3.79 -5.19 -8.55
CA SER A 113 -2.50 -4.83 -7.93
C SER A 113 -2.58 -4.84 -6.41
N VAL A 114 -3.67 -4.30 -5.83
CA VAL A 114 -3.87 -4.29 -4.37
C VAL A 114 -4.08 -5.71 -3.85
N ASN A 115 -4.93 -6.51 -4.51
CA ASN A 115 -5.17 -7.88 -4.07
C ASN A 115 -3.90 -8.74 -4.18
N ALA A 116 -3.13 -8.60 -5.26
CA ALA A 116 -1.86 -9.32 -5.43
C ALA A 116 -0.84 -8.94 -4.34
N GLN A 117 -0.73 -7.64 -4.00
CA GLN A 117 0.13 -7.17 -2.92
C GLN A 117 -0.32 -7.72 -1.56
N ASP A 118 -1.61 -7.63 -1.25
CA ASP A 118 -2.18 -8.16 -0.01
C ASP A 118 -1.94 -9.68 0.12
N CYS A 119 -2.09 -10.43 -0.98
CA CYS A 119 -1.86 -11.88 -0.98
C CYS A 119 -0.38 -12.25 -0.83
N LEU A 120 0.53 -11.45 -1.38
CA LEU A 120 1.96 -11.61 -1.12
C LEU A 120 2.26 -11.38 0.37
N ASP A 121 1.75 -10.30 0.95
CA ASP A 121 1.96 -9.97 2.36
C ASP A 121 1.41 -11.08 3.28
N VAL A 122 0.23 -11.63 2.98
CA VAL A 122 -0.36 -12.78 3.69
C VAL A 122 0.51 -14.03 3.57
N SER A 123 1.01 -14.33 2.37
CA SER A 123 1.86 -15.50 2.13
C SER A 123 3.18 -15.40 2.88
N VAL A 124 3.81 -14.23 2.89
CA VAL A 124 5.03 -13.97 3.68
C VAL A 124 4.74 -14.05 5.17
N ALA A 125 3.68 -13.38 5.66
CA ALA A 125 3.33 -13.35 7.09
C ALA A 125 2.98 -14.74 7.65
N ARG A 126 2.51 -15.65 6.82
CA ARG A 126 2.30 -17.05 7.21
C ARG A 126 3.59 -17.74 7.62
N VAL A 127 4.70 -17.49 6.93
CA VAL A 127 6.00 -18.16 7.14
C VAL A 127 6.92 -17.37 8.05
N ALA A 128 6.94 -16.05 7.94
CA ALA A 128 7.83 -15.18 8.68
C ALA A 128 7.18 -13.86 9.10
N THR A 129 7.46 -13.44 10.32
CA THR A 129 7.17 -12.06 10.76
C THR A 129 8.38 -11.18 10.46
N ILE A 130 8.24 -10.24 9.52
CA ILE A 130 9.27 -9.26 9.16
C ILE A 130 8.85 -7.92 9.77
N SER A 131 9.69 -7.35 10.62
CA SER A 131 9.31 -6.15 11.38
C SER A 131 10.39 -5.09 11.44
N ALA A 132 9.94 -3.83 11.43
CA ALA A 132 10.80 -2.68 11.60
C ALA A 132 11.42 -2.64 13.00
N PRO A 133 12.63 -2.07 13.17
CA PRO A 133 13.29 -1.92 14.46
C PRO A 133 12.53 -0.96 15.38
N ALA A 134 12.95 -0.91 16.65
CA ALA A 134 12.47 0.09 17.60
C ALA A 134 13.10 1.47 17.35
N GLN A 135 14.34 1.50 16.84
CA GLN A 135 15.09 2.73 16.54
C GLN A 135 16.08 2.50 15.38
N ALA A 136 16.52 3.57 14.74
CA ALA A 136 17.68 3.56 13.85
C ALA A 136 18.95 3.87 14.67
N GLU A 137 20.05 3.20 14.35
CA GLU A 137 21.35 3.38 15.03
C GLU A 137 22.22 4.34 14.22
N TRP A 138 22.59 5.48 14.81
CA TRP A 138 23.48 6.46 14.19
C TRP A 138 24.13 7.36 15.25
N THR A 139 25.22 8.04 14.89
CA THR A 139 25.97 8.93 15.79
C THR A 139 25.88 10.36 15.28
N PRO A 140 25.30 11.29 16.05
CA PRO A 140 25.20 12.70 15.67
C PRO A 140 26.57 13.32 15.36
N GLY A 141 26.63 14.15 14.32
CA GLY A 141 27.83 14.87 13.87
C GLY A 141 28.89 14.01 13.18
N ALA A 142 28.72 12.69 13.11
CA ALA A 142 29.75 11.79 12.61
C ALA A 142 29.82 11.67 11.09
N ARG A 143 28.76 12.09 10.36
CA ARG A 143 28.58 11.88 8.92
C ARG A 143 28.87 10.45 8.47
N ARG A 144 28.44 9.48 9.29
CA ARG A 144 28.55 8.05 9.01
C ARG A 144 27.18 7.48 8.67
N PRO A 145 27.10 6.34 7.97
CA PRO A 145 25.83 5.68 7.71
C PRO A 145 25.04 5.41 8.97
N ALA A 146 23.71 5.50 8.88
CA ALA A 146 22.84 4.94 9.90
C ALA A 146 22.58 3.45 9.62
N THR A 147 22.33 2.67 10.67
CA THR A 147 21.97 1.26 10.57
C THR A 147 20.52 1.06 10.96
N ILE A 148 19.77 0.36 10.11
CA ILE A 148 18.38 -0.07 10.33
C ILE A 148 18.39 -1.59 10.44
N VAL A 149 17.98 -2.14 11.59
CA VAL A 149 18.00 -3.57 11.87
C VAL A 149 16.59 -4.13 11.77
N ILE A 150 16.22 -4.70 10.62
CA ILE A 150 14.94 -5.36 10.40
C ILE A 150 14.99 -6.75 11.00
N SER A 151 14.02 -7.10 11.86
CA SER A 151 13.90 -8.43 12.45
C SER A 151 13.12 -9.36 11.54
N VAL A 152 13.59 -10.60 11.40
CA VAL A 152 12.96 -11.68 10.67
C VAL A 152 12.79 -12.87 11.63
N VAL A 153 11.54 -13.20 11.95
CA VAL A 153 11.21 -14.26 12.91
C VAL A 153 10.33 -15.30 12.23
N PRO A 154 10.80 -16.54 12.05
CA PRO A 154 9.99 -17.63 11.54
C PRO A 154 8.77 -17.88 12.41
N THR A 155 7.63 -18.19 11.78
CA THR A 155 6.38 -18.52 12.51
C THR A 155 6.32 -20.00 12.91
N GLY A 156 7.16 -20.86 12.32
CA GLY A 156 7.08 -22.31 12.43
C GLY A 156 6.08 -22.96 11.46
N ALA A 157 5.39 -22.20 10.66
CA ALA A 157 4.49 -22.74 9.62
C ALA A 157 5.30 -23.32 8.44
N ALA A 158 4.70 -24.33 7.76
CA ALA A 158 5.28 -24.90 6.55
C ALA A 158 5.38 -23.87 5.42
N GLY A 159 6.41 -24.03 4.58
CA GLY A 159 6.74 -23.16 3.47
C GLY A 159 8.06 -22.46 3.66
N THR A 160 8.47 -21.72 2.64
CA THR A 160 9.70 -20.91 2.68
C THR A 160 9.44 -19.50 2.16
N VAL A 161 10.17 -18.54 2.70
CA VAL A 161 10.30 -17.18 2.14
C VAL A 161 11.76 -16.94 1.84
N THR A 162 12.09 -16.65 0.59
CA THR A 162 13.41 -16.18 0.19
C THR A 162 13.37 -14.66 0.06
N ILE A 163 14.25 -13.97 0.79
CA ILE A 163 14.42 -12.52 0.69
C ILE A 163 15.64 -12.30 -0.19
N HIS A 164 15.40 -11.94 -1.45
CA HIS A 164 16.47 -11.80 -2.45
C HIS A 164 17.27 -10.53 -2.28
N ARG A 165 16.61 -9.41 -2.05
CA ARG A 165 17.28 -8.12 -1.92
C ARG A 165 16.46 -7.10 -1.13
N ALA A 166 17.17 -6.12 -0.56
CA ALA A 166 16.57 -4.87 -0.07
C ALA A 166 16.87 -3.75 -1.06
N LYS A 167 15.93 -2.81 -1.20
CA LYS A 167 16.09 -1.61 -2.03
C LYS A 167 16.13 -0.35 -1.18
N GLY A 168 16.88 0.64 -1.65
CA GLY A 168 16.84 1.99 -1.12
C GLY A 168 15.48 2.65 -1.38
N THR A 169 15.30 3.83 -0.81
CA THR A 169 14.09 4.63 -0.94
C THR A 169 14.41 5.94 -1.67
N VAL A 170 13.41 6.77 -1.93
CA VAL A 170 13.63 8.12 -2.48
C VAL A 170 14.42 9.04 -1.55
N LEU A 171 14.40 8.75 -0.25
CA LEU A 171 15.08 9.54 0.78
C LEU A 171 16.45 8.97 1.15
N LEU A 172 16.59 7.63 1.20
CA LEU A 172 17.75 6.92 1.73
C LEU A 172 18.28 5.89 0.73
N SER A 173 19.56 6.00 0.40
CA SER A 173 20.28 4.99 -0.40
C SER A 173 20.90 3.94 0.52
N LEU A 174 20.90 2.69 0.08
CA LEU A 174 21.65 1.62 0.75
C LEU A 174 23.13 1.71 0.38
N ILE A 175 24.01 1.38 1.33
CA ILE A 175 25.41 1.16 1.06
C ILE A 175 25.58 -0.32 0.76
N ALA A 176 25.82 -0.65 -0.50
CA ALA A 176 26.14 -2.02 -0.92
C ALA A 176 27.55 -2.39 -0.49
N GLN A 177 27.73 -3.61 0.03
CA GLN A 177 29.05 -4.13 0.39
C GLN A 177 29.91 -4.55 -0.82
N SER A 178 29.39 -4.47 -2.03
CA SER A 178 30.08 -4.79 -3.29
C SER A 178 29.47 -4.03 -4.46
N ASN A 179 30.23 -3.89 -5.55
CA ASN A 179 29.98 -3.15 -6.81
C ASN A 179 28.60 -3.33 -7.53
N SER A 180 27.57 -3.79 -6.83
CA SER A 180 26.20 -3.83 -7.31
C SER A 180 25.56 -2.44 -7.22
N GLN A 181 24.55 -2.21 -8.04
CA GLN A 181 23.79 -0.95 -8.17
C GLN A 181 23.67 -0.20 -6.83
N PRO A 182 23.94 1.10 -6.76
CA PRO A 182 24.05 1.86 -5.49
C PRO A 182 22.76 1.96 -4.65
N TYR A 183 21.68 1.32 -5.08
CA TYR A 183 20.39 1.38 -4.43
C TYR A 183 19.86 0.03 -3.93
N ASP A 184 20.55 -1.09 -4.25
CA ASP A 184 20.09 -2.44 -3.93
C ASP A 184 21.15 -3.20 -3.11
N MET A 185 20.70 -3.96 -2.10
CA MET A 185 21.55 -4.86 -1.31
C MET A 185 21.07 -6.30 -1.53
N GLN A 186 21.94 -7.16 -2.08
CA GLN A 186 21.66 -8.59 -2.24
C GLN A 186 21.67 -9.27 -0.88
N LEU A 187 20.71 -10.14 -0.61
CA LEU A 187 20.53 -10.80 0.68
C LEU A 187 20.53 -12.33 0.55
N GLU A 188 19.75 -12.88 -0.38
CA GLU A 188 19.56 -14.32 -0.59
C GLU A 188 19.30 -15.09 0.70
N SER A 189 18.48 -14.51 1.59
CA SER A 189 18.16 -15.08 2.90
C SER A 189 16.92 -15.96 2.80
N VAL A 190 17.07 -17.23 3.18
CA VAL A 190 15.98 -18.21 3.19
C VAL A 190 15.46 -18.37 4.62
N VAL A 191 14.15 -18.27 4.79
CA VAL A 191 13.43 -18.44 6.05
C VAL A 191 12.42 -19.57 5.91
N ASP A 192 12.51 -20.56 6.78
CA ASP A 192 11.59 -21.71 6.84
C ASP A 192 11.21 -22.04 8.29
N ALA A 193 10.42 -23.08 8.49
CA ALA A 193 9.94 -23.51 9.81
C ALA A 193 11.09 -23.92 10.77
N THR A 194 12.27 -24.25 10.25
CA THR A 194 13.45 -24.70 11.04
C THR A 194 14.47 -23.61 11.29
N ALA A 195 14.36 -22.48 10.59
CA ALA A 195 15.24 -21.33 10.73
C ALA A 195 15.09 -20.69 12.12
N GLY A 196 16.18 -20.19 12.67
CA GLY A 196 16.13 -19.33 13.86
C GLY A 196 15.79 -17.89 13.53
N PRO A 197 15.40 -17.07 14.52
CA PRO A 197 15.28 -15.62 14.35
C PRO A 197 16.58 -15.03 13.80
N SER A 198 16.46 -14.11 12.84
CA SER A 198 17.56 -13.44 12.19
C SER A 198 17.30 -11.95 12.02
N VAL A 199 18.30 -11.21 11.55
CA VAL A 199 18.19 -9.77 11.30
C VAL A 199 18.78 -9.41 9.93
N ILE A 200 18.21 -8.39 9.31
CA ILE A 200 18.74 -7.73 8.12
C ILE A 200 19.23 -6.35 8.55
N ALA A 201 20.54 -6.12 8.52
CA ALA A 201 21.14 -4.83 8.86
C ALA A 201 21.33 -4.00 7.57
N LEU A 202 20.54 -2.97 7.41
CA LEU A 202 20.61 -2.03 6.28
C LEU A 202 21.43 -0.82 6.70
N GLN A 203 22.56 -0.59 6.04
CA GLN A 203 23.32 0.66 6.18
C GLN A 203 22.81 1.68 5.16
N VAL A 204 22.40 2.85 5.65
CA VAL A 204 21.77 3.89 4.83
C VAL A 204 22.49 5.23 4.93
N VAL A 205 22.48 5.97 3.83
CA VAL A 205 22.86 7.37 3.75
C VAL A 205 21.77 8.15 3.01
N PRO A 206 21.68 9.49 3.17
CA PRO A 206 20.80 10.29 2.33
C PRO A 206 21.05 10.04 0.83
N ALA A 207 19.98 9.80 0.07
CA ALA A 207 20.09 9.63 -1.39
C ALA A 207 20.50 10.94 -2.08
N ARG A 208 20.11 12.06 -1.50
CA ARG A 208 20.48 13.43 -1.89
C ARG A 208 20.33 14.32 -0.65
N CYS A 209 21.09 15.41 -0.56
CA CYS A 209 20.94 16.40 0.51
C CYS A 209 20.09 17.58 0.01
N ASP A 210 18.78 17.43 0.13
CA ASP A 210 17.78 18.42 -0.30
C ASP A 210 16.72 18.57 0.80
N PRO A 211 16.54 19.76 1.39
CA PRO A 211 15.57 19.98 2.48
C PRO A 211 14.13 19.65 2.05
N HIS A 212 13.76 19.88 0.79
CA HIS A 212 12.43 19.55 0.27
C HIS A 212 12.18 18.04 0.24
N ALA A 213 13.22 17.20 0.20
CA ALA A 213 13.08 15.75 0.21
C ALA A 213 12.41 15.24 1.49
N ILE A 214 12.64 15.87 2.65
CA ILE A 214 11.96 15.51 3.92
C ILE A 214 10.53 16.05 3.93
N GLU A 215 10.32 17.30 3.52
CA GLU A 215 9.00 17.94 3.56
C GLU A 215 7.98 17.23 2.66
N GLU A 216 8.44 16.74 1.51
CA GLU A 216 7.61 16.02 0.54
C GLU A 216 7.58 14.51 0.77
N ASP A 217 8.33 13.99 1.77
CA ASP A 217 8.48 12.56 1.96
C ASP A 217 7.19 11.90 2.46
N LYS A 218 6.76 10.88 1.72
CA LYS A 218 5.61 10.04 2.06
C LYS A 218 5.98 8.57 2.18
N ARG A 219 7.05 8.13 1.54
CA ARG A 219 7.47 6.73 1.45
C ARG A 219 8.97 6.50 1.66
N GLY A 220 9.75 7.53 1.90
CA GLY A 220 11.21 7.44 2.03
C GLY A 220 11.70 6.68 3.26
N THR A 221 10.78 6.30 4.15
CA THR A 221 11.04 5.45 5.32
C THR A 221 10.30 4.12 5.25
N ILE A 222 9.90 3.68 4.05
CA ILE A 222 9.29 2.37 3.78
C ILE A 222 10.26 1.61 2.89
N PHE A 223 10.91 0.58 3.44
CA PHE A 223 11.96 -0.16 2.73
C PHE A 223 11.37 -1.33 1.95
N PRO A 224 11.59 -1.37 0.61
CA PRO A 224 11.16 -2.48 -0.21
C PRO A 224 12.09 -3.68 -0.02
N LEU A 225 11.52 -4.87 0.18
CA LEU A 225 12.22 -6.14 0.15
C LEU A 225 11.65 -7.01 -0.97
N GLU A 226 12.48 -7.43 -1.92
CA GLU A 226 12.08 -8.42 -2.92
C GLU A 226 12.09 -9.81 -2.30
N VAL A 227 10.95 -10.48 -2.39
CA VAL A 227 10.73 -11.79 -1.77
C VAL A 227 10.08 -12.76 -2.74
N GLU A 228 10.29 -14.05 -2.47
CA GLU A 228 9.63 -15.16 -3.13
C GLU A 228 9.14 -16.14 -2.06
N THR A 229 7.95 -16.69 -2.25
CA THR A 229 7.38 -17.71 -1.36
C THR A 229 7.27 -19.05 -2.09
N SER A 230 7.47 -20.19 -1.39
CA SER A 230 7.51 -21.54 -2.00
C SER A 230 6.22 -21.95 -2.70
N ASP A 231 5.09 -21.44 -2.26
CA ASP A 231 3.75 -21.86 -2.68
C ASP A 231 2.86 -20.67 -3.06
N GLY A 232 3.49 -19.53 -3.36
CA GLY A 232 2.78 -18.31 -3.66
C GLY A 232 3.55 -17.38 -4.60
N PRO A 233 3.12 -16.13 -4.67
CA PRO A 233 3.71 -15.15 -5.56
C PRO A 233 5.11 -14.72 -5.11
N ALA A 234 5.92 -14.27 -6.07
CA ALA A 234 7.10 -13.45 -5.86
C ALA A 234 6.73 -11.97 -6.05
N GLY A 235 7.42 -11.07 -5.34
CA GLY A 235 7.19 -9.64 -5.46
C GLY A 235 7.94 -8.80 -4.42
N THR A 236 7.44 -7.63 -4.15
CA THR A 236 8.05 -6.70 -3.20
C THR A 236 7.14 -6.49 -2.00
N ILE A 237 7.60 -6.81 -0.80
CA ILE A 237 6.94 -6.39 0.45
C ILE A 237 7.52 -5.06 0.94
N TYR A 238 6.78 -4.34 1.75
CA TYR A 238 7.13 -3.00 2.21
C TYR A 238 7.22 -2.94 3.73
N VAL A 239 8.45 -2.78 4.26
CA VAL A 239 8.68 -2.65 5.70
C VAL A 239 8.62 -1.18 6.10
N ALA A 240 7.46 -0.77 6.62
CA ALA A 240 7.23 0.60 7.07
C ALA A 240 7.84 0.85 8.44
N MET A 241 8.64 1.91 8.55
CA MET A 241 9.21 2.33 9.84
C MET A 241 8.14 2.96 10.73
N LYS A 242 8.18 2.65 12.04
CA LYS A 242 7.32 3.28 13.05
C LYS A 242 7.64 4.77 13.19
N ASN A 243 6.73 5.55 13.74
CA ASN A 243 6.87 7.01 13.83
C ASN A 243 8.15 7.46 14.58
N GLU A 244 8.58 6.71 15.59
CA GLU A 244 9.82 6.99 16.34
C GLU A 244 11.04 6.83 15.45
N VAL A 245 11.10 5.73 14.69
CA VAL A 245 12.18 5.45 13.74
C VAL A 245 12.18 6.46 12.60
N ARG A 246 11.02 6.81 12.06
CA ARG A 246 10.89 7.86 11.03
C ARG A 246 11.48 9.19 11.51
N ARG A 247 11.11 9.64 12.71
CA ARG A 247 11.68 10.86 13.29
C ARG A 247 13.19 10.78 13.47
N SER A 248 13.71 9.63 13.93
CA SER A 248 15.13 9.39 14.06
C SER A 248 15.85 9.44 12.71
N LEU A 249 15.26 8.87 11.66
CA LEU A 249 15.84 8.90 10.30
C LEU A 249 15.81 10.31 9.70
N TYR A 250 14.79 11.12 9.96
CA TYR A 250 14.77 12.50 9.53
C TYR A 250 15.83 13.36 10.27
N ALA A 251 16.00 13.12 11.57
CA ALA A 251 17.06 13.77 12.34
C ALA A 251 18.46 13.36 11.82
N PHE A 252 18.67 12.07 11.54
CA PHE A 252 19.87 11.57 10.88
C PHE A 252 20.11 12.24 9.52
N TYR A 253 19.08 12.33 8.69
CA TYR A 253 19.17 12.97 7.37
C TYR A 253 19.60 14.43 7.48
N SER A 254 18.95 15.21 8.37
CA SER A 254 19.28 16.61 8.59
C SER A 254 20.72 16.77 9.10
N ASP A 255 21.13 15.97 10.09
CA ASP A 255 22.51 16.00 10.65
C ASP A 255 23.55 15.62 9.60
N TYR A 256 23.33 14.54 8.86
CA TYR A 256 24.25 14.05 7.84
C TYR A 256 24.47 15.08 6.73
N CYS A 257 23.38 15.77 6.32
CA CYS A 257 23.39 16.77 5.26
C CYS A 257 23.74 18.19 5.75
N GLY A 258 23.84 18.41 7.05
CA GLY A 258 24.08 19.73 7.63
C GLY A 258 22.90 20.70 7.42
N LEU A 259 21.68 20.17 7.43
CA LEU A 259 20.46 20.96 7.31
C LEU A 259 20.04 21.50 8.69
N PRO A 260 19.37 22.67 8.75
CA PRO A 260 18.89 23.27 10.00
C PRO A 260 17.83 22.42 10.70
#